data_19445b0f34b14fa48cc67821623004b2
#
_entry.id   19445b0f34b14fa48cc67821623004b2
#
_cell.length_a   1.000
_cell.length_b   1.000
_cell.length_c   1.000
_cell.angle_alpha   90.00
_cell.angle_beta   90.00
_cell.angle_gamma   90.00
#
_symmetry.space_group_name_H-M   'P 1'
#
loop_
_entity.id
_entity.type
_entity.pdbx_description
1 polymer ?
#
loop_
_entity_poly.entity_id
_entity_poly.type
_entity_poly.pdbx_seq_one_letter_code
_entity_poly.pdbx_strand_id
1 'polypeptide(L)'
;WEQLILEDACDVMEWNNSLHPNQKKYKGMTRWQVFEANINPTLQPINKAVLARYIGEKVETSIRRNSYCRVDHQDWWLSDTSVLEKLAPNNMKVDAYYIPDEEGKYNEVFIYQNDMLVDKLENLGTFNTADAEQTEEDKAIFLKQQKKIASFRKYLNDNSIADVGVIREKETYIEDEQELAADVQPLEEEEITTTAVTDYSKLALSDF
;
A
#
# COMPACT_ATOMS: atom_id res chain seq x y z
N TRP A 1 -7.48 -31.12 -15.80
CA TRP A 1 -6.95 -29.86 -16.33
C TRP A 1 -5.43 -29.91 -16.47
N GLU A 2 -4.68 -30.34 -15.45
CA GLU A 2 -3.22 -30.44 -15.46
C GLU A 2 -2.69 -31.28 -16.61
N GLN A 3 -3.29 -32.46 -16.87
CA GLN A 3 -2.90 -33.33 -17.96
C GLN A 3 -3.10 -32.66 -19.33
N LEU A 4 -4.17 -31.91 -19.49
CA LEU A 4 -4.50 -31.20 -20.73
C LEU A 4 -3.52 -30.07 -21.00
N ILE A 5 -3.12 -29.34 -19.96
CA ILE A 5 -2.08 -28.27 -20.02
C ILE A 5 -0.72 -28.89 -20.43
N LEU A 6 -0.37 -30.05 -19.86
CA LEU A 6 0.87 -30.76 -20.23
C LEU A 6 0.86 -31.25 -21.67
N GLU A 7 -0.26 -31.76 -22.14
CA GLU A 7 -0.44 -32.20 -23.56
C GLU A 7 -0.29 -31.01 -24.50
N ASP A 8 -0.98 -29.89 -24.23
CA ASP A 8 -0.85 -28.65 -25.02
C ASP A 8 0.58 -28.10 -25.02
N ALA A 9 1.27 -28.12 -23.87
CA ALA A 9 2.66 -27.71 -23.80
C ALA A 9 3.60 -28.59 -24.62
N CYS A 10 3.37 -29.90 -24.61
CA CYS A 10 4.13 -30.85 -25.44
C CYS A 10 3.89 -30.60 -26.94
N ASP A 11 2.64 -30.39 -27.36
CA ASP A 11 2.27 -30.12 -28.74
C ASP A 11 2.91 -28.82 -29.24
N VAL A 12 2.91 -27.75 -28.41
CA VAL A 12 3.58 -26.48 -28.72
C VAL A 12 5.09 -26.66 -28.85
N MET A 13 5.73 -27.45 -27.96
CA MET A 13 7.15 -27.77 -28.04
C MET A 13 7.49 -28.56 -29.31
N GLU A 14 6.72 -29.57 -29.63
CA GLU A 14 6.91 -30.37 -30.84
C GLU A 14 6.76 -29.51 -32.10
N TRP A 15 5.72 -28.68 -32.14
CA TRP A 15 5.50 -27.74 -33.23
C TRP A 15 6.66 -26.77 -33.42
N ASN A 16 7.16 -26.18 -32.36
CA ASN A 16 8.28 -25.23 -32.36
C ASN A 16 9.59 -25.91 -32.83
N ASN A 17 9.82 -27.14 -32.43
CA ASN A 17 11.02 -27.92 -32.80
C ASN A 17 10.91 -28.61 -34.17
N SER A 18 9.73 -28.58 -34.80
CA SER A 18 9.58 -29.12 -36.16
C SER A 18 10.23 -28.19 -37.20
N LEU A 19 10.59 -28.72 -38.34
CA LEU A 19 11.22 -27.96 -39.42
C LEU A 19 10.33 -26.83 -39.92
N HIS A 20 10.94 -25.68 -40.19
CA HIS A 20 10.22 -24.55 -40.73
C HIS A 20 9.65 -24.88 -42.12
N PRO A 21 8.40 -24.54 -42.44
CA PRO A 21 7.76 -24.93 -43.71
C PRO A 21 8.46 -24.38 -44.95
N ASN A 22 9.11 -23.23 -44.83
CA ASN A 22 9.89 -22.66 -45.92
C ASN A 22 11.37 -23.10 -45.88
N GLN A 23 11.62 -24.36 -46.19
CA GLN A 23 12.96 -24.94 -46.24
C GLN A 23 13.83 -24.40 -47.39
N LYS A 24 13.26 -23.68 -48.35
CA LYS A 24 14.05 -23.00 -49.38
C LYS A 24 14.84 -21.83 -48.82
N LYS A 25 14.23 -21.11 -47.89
CA LYS A 25 14.83 -19.94 -47.23
C LYS A 25 15.60 -20.33 -45.97
N TYR A 26 15.07 -21.25 -45.15
CA TYR A 26 15.55 -21.62 -43.83
C TYR A 26 15.95 -23.12 -43.81
N LYS A 27 16.91 -23.47 -44.63
CA LYS A 27 17.32 -24.85 -44.85
C LYS A 27 17.83 -25.50 -43.55
N GLY A 28 17.14 -26.57 -43.12
CA GLY A 28 17.52 -27.35 -41.93
C GLY A 28 17.21 -26.66 -40.58
N MET A 29 16.57 -25.49 -40.59
CA MET A 29 16.22 -24.79 -39.35
C MET A 29 14.81 -25.16 -38.88
N THR A 30 14.65 -25.27 -37.56
CA THR A 30 13.36 -25.40 -36.92
C THR A 30 12.60 -24.07 -36.89
N ARG A 31 11.30 -24.12 -36.60
CA ARG A 31 10.52 -22.88 -36.41
C ARG A 31 11.09 -22.00 -35.28
N TRP A 32 11.51 -22.62 -34.18
CA TRP A 32 12.14 -21.91 -33.05
C TRP A 32 13.44 -21.26 -33.46
N GLN A 33 14.33 -21.95 -34.14
CA GLN A 33 15.60 -21.37 -34.62
C GLN A 33 15.40 -20.21 -35.58
N VAL A 34 14.38 -20.30 -36.46
CA VAL A 34 14.06 -19.16 -37.35
C VAL A 34 13.51 -17.98 -36.55
N PHE A 35 12.70 -18.24 -35.53
CA PHE A 35 12.23 -17.18 -34.65
C PHE A 35 13.38 -16.49 -33.94
N GLU A 36 14.28 -17.25 -33.30
CA GLU A 36 15.46 -16.71 -32.61
C GLU A 36 16.37 -15.89 -33.53
N ALA A 37 16.64 -16.39 -34.74
CA ALA A 37 17.47 -15.71 -35.72
C ALA A 37 16.86 -14.40 -36.26
N ASN A 38 15.54 -14.23 -36.13
CA ASN A 38 14.83 -13.04 -36.60
C ASN A 38 14.29 -12.17 -35.44
N ILE A 39 14.65 -12.47 -34.19
CA ILE A 39 14.33 -11.59 -33.06
C ILE A 39 14.96 -10.22 -33.32
N ASN A 40 14.15 -9.19 -33.25
CA ASN A 40 14.67 -7.83 -33.36
C ASN A 40 15.54 -7.49 -32.14
N PRO A 41 16.86 -7.25 -32.32
CA PRO A 41 17.74 -6.96 -31.19
C PRO A 41 17.45 -5.63 -30.51
N THR A 42 16.62 -4.77 -31.13
CA THR A 42 16.20 -3.50 -30.55
C THR A 42 14.89 -3.59 -29.75
N LEU A 43 14.29 -4.80 -29.67
CA LEU A 43 13.12 -5.00 -28.81
C LEU A 43 13.49 -4.70 -27.36
N GLN A 44 12.80 -3.73 -26.79
CA GLN A 44 12.92 -3.46 -25.37
C GLN A 44 12.26 -4.60 -24.57
N PRO A 45 12.86 -5.01 -23.44
CA PRO A 45 12.21 -5.98 -22.56
C PRO A 45 10.84 -5.42 -22.08
N ILE A 46 9.85 -6.28 -22.02
CA ILE A 46 8.52 -5.89 -21.53
C ILE A 46 8.65 -5.39 -20.09
N ASN A 47 8.06 -4.23 -19.82
CA ASN A 47 7.98 -3.73 -18.46
C ASN A 47 7.12 -4.68 -17.62
N LYS A 48 7.72 -5.27 -16.58
CA LYS A 48 7.05 -6.24 -15.71
C LYS A 48 5.80 -5.68 -15.03
N ALA A 49 5.80 -4.39 -14.70
CA ALA A 49 4.62 -3.74 -14.12
C ALA A 49 3.44 -3.75 -15.10
N VAL A 50 3.70 -3.41 -16.37
CA VAL A 50 2.68 -3.47 -17.41
C VAL A 50 2.21 -4.91 -17.62
N LEU A 51 3.14 -5.86 -17.68
CA LEU A 51 2.82 -7.27 -17.83
C LEU A 51 1.92 -7.76 -16.69
N ALA A 52 2.30 -7.46 -15.43
CA ALA A 52 1.52 -7.83 -14.25
C ALA A 52 0.08 -7.29 -14.30
N ARG A 53 -0.11 -6.12 -14.86
CA ARG A 53 -1.46 -5.53 -15.00
C ARG A 53 -2.33 -6.29 -16.01
N TYR A 54 -1.75 -6.85 -17.08
CA TYR A 54 -2.52 -7.49 -18.15
C TYR A 54 -2.73 -8.99 -17.93
N ILE A 55 -1.76 -9.69 -17.37
CA ILE A 55 -1.81 -11.15 -17.20
C ILE A 55 -1.70 -11.60 -15.74
N GLY A 56 -1.37 -10.67 -14.82
CA GLY A 56 -1.24 -10.98 -13.40
C GLY A 56 -2.57 -11.01 -12.67
N GLU A 57 -2.50 -11.40 -11.41
CA GLU A 57 -3.61 -11.35 -10.48
C GLU A 57 -3.77 -9.94 -9.91
N LYS A 58 -5.03 -9.55 -9.66
CA LYS A 58 -5.40 -8.26 -9.08
C LYS A 58 -5.96 -8.44 -7.68
N VAL A 59 -5.43 -7.69 -6.72
CA VAL A 59 -5.95 -7.59 -5.35
C VAL A 59 -6.22 -6.13 -5.01
N GLU A 60 -7.45 -5.81 -4.63
CA GLU A 60 -7.78 -4.48 -4.11
C GLU A 60 -7.35 -4.39 -2.65
N THR A 61 -6.51 -3.42 -2.34
CA THR A 61 -5.96 -3.22 -1.00
C THR A 61 -5.90 -1.74 -0.63
N SER A 62 -5.36 -1.46 0.54
CA SER A 62 -5.14 -0.08 0.99
C SER A 62 -3.78 0.06 1.65
N ILE A 63 -3.18 1.23 1.49
CA ILE A 63 -1.92 1.56 2.17
C ILE A 63 -2.22 1.76 3.66
N ARG A 64 -1.52 0.99 4.48
CA ARG A 64 -1.64 1.00 5.94
C ARG A 64 -0.45 1.72 6.57
N ARG A 65 -0.71 2.48 7.63
CA ARG A 65 0.32 3.27 8.34
C ARG A 65 1.18 4.10 7.39
N ASN A 66 0.64 4.47 6.22
CA ASN A 66 1.31 5.23 5.16
C ASN A 66 2.64 4.61 4.67
N SER A 67 2.87 3.33 4.88
CA SER A 67 4.16 2.69 4.60
C SER A 67 4.08 1.32 3.94
N TYR A 68 2.98 0.59 4.06
CA TYR A 68 2.84 -0.74 3.48
C TYR A 68 1.40 -1.06 3.11
N CYS A 69 1.20 -2.05 2.26
CA CYS A 69 -0.10 -2.67 2.01
C CYS A 69 -0.03 -4.18 2.20
N ARG A 70 -1.17 -4.81 2.41
CA ARG A 70 -1.27 -6.25 2.60
C ARG A 70 -1.85 -6.90 1.35
N VAL A 71 -1.09 -7.85 0.79
CA VAL A 71 -1.47 -8.66 -0.35
C VAL A 71 -1.32 -10.12 0.06
N ASP A 72 -2.36 -10.92 -0.07
CA ASP A 72 -2.41 -12.34 0.30
C ASP A 72 -1.77 -12.65 1.65
N HIS A 73 -2.22 -11.92 2.67
CA HIS A 73 -1.73 -12.04 4.06
C HIS A 73 -0.27 -11.65 4.29
N GLN A 74 0.47 -11.19 3.27
CA GLN A 74 1.83 -10.69 3.38
C GLN A 74 1.86 -9.17 3.36
N ASP A 75 2.77 -8.58 4.16
CA ASP A 75 2.97 -7.14 4.20
C ASP A 75 4.05 -6.72 3.19
N TRP A 76 3.67 -5.88 2.25
CA TRP A 76 4.49 -5.34 1.17
C TRP A 76 4.71 -3.86 1.37
N TRP A 77 5.94 -3.42 1.33
CA TRP A 77 6.36 -2.08 1.73
C TRP A 77 6.54 -1.16 0.52
N LEU A 78 6.12 0.09 0.68
CA LEU A 78 6.39 1.12 -0.32
C LEU A 78 7.91 1.30 -0.47
N SER A 79 8.38 1.56 -1.69
CA SER A 79 9.81 1.72 -1.95
C SER A 79 10.37 2.97 -1.28
N ASP A 80 9.71 4.10 -1.41
CA ASP A 80 10.15 5.40 -0.90
C ASP A 80 8.98 6.27 -0.42
N THR A 81 9.27 7.28 0.38
CA THR A 81 8.30 8.25 0.93
C THR A 81 7.66 9.13 -0.15
N SER A 82 8.38 9.43 -1.23
CA SER A 82 7.85 10.19 -2.38
C SER A 82 6.67 9.53 -3.07
N VAL A 83 6.47 8.23 -2.84
CA VAL A 83 5.31 7.49 -3.35
C VAL A 83 3.99 8.07 -2.82
N LEU A 84 3.99 8.60 -1.60
CA LEU A 84 2.81 9.22 -1.00
C LEU A 84 2.31 10.45 -1.77
N GLU A 85 3.21 11.16 -2.46
CA GLU A 85 2.86 12.32 -3.30
C GLU A 85 2.15 11.92 -4.60
N LYS A 86 2.36 10.68 -5.06
CA LYS A 86 1.72 10.15 -6.27
C LYS A 86 0.30 9.66 -6.03
N LEU A 87 -0.06 9.48 -4.77
CA LEU A 87 -1.40 9.02 -4.39
C LEU A 87 -2.41 10.16 -4.50
N ALA A 88 -3.64 9.81 -4.86
CA ALA A 88 -4.74 10.77 -4.82
C ALA A 88 -4.99 11.25 -3.38
N PRO A 89 -5.23 12.56 -3.17
CA PRO A 89 -5.45 13.12 -1.84
C PRO A 89 -6.55 12.37 -1.07
N ASN A 90 -6.26 12.04 0.18
CA ASN A 90 -7.17 11.34 1.09
C ASN A 90 -7.68 9.97 0.59
N ASN A 91 -7.03 9.38 -0.42
CA ASN A 91 -7.38 8.07 -0.95
C ASN A 91 -6.18 7.11 -0.86
N MET A 92 -6.23 6.21 0.12
CA MET A 92 -5.20 5.18 0.32
C MET A 92 -5.56 3.83 -0.35
N LYS A 93 -6.67 3.78 -1.10
CA LYS A 93 -7.04 2.55 -1.84
C LYS A 93 -6.21 2.43 -3.10
N VAL A 94 -5.67 1.25 -3.32
CA VAL A 94 -4.82 0.93 -4.46
C VAL A 94 -5.12 -0.48 -4.97
N ASP A 95 -4.84 -0.71 -6.23
CA ASP A 95 -4.88 -2.02 -6.86
C ASP A 95 -3.48 -2.61 -6.89
N ALA A 96 -3.27 -3.75 -6.27
CA ALA A 96 -2.02 -4.49 -6.33
C ALA A 96 -2.09 -5.54 -7.44
N TYR A 97 -1.05 -5.60 -8.26
CA TYR A 97 -0.91 -6.58 -9.34
C TYR A 97 0.38 -7.37 -9.15
N TYR A 98 0.32 -8.68 -9.32
CA TYR A 98 1.47 -9.56 -9.28
C TYR A 98 1.29 -10.74 -10.23
N ILE A 99 2.40 -11.37 -10.59
CA ILE A 99 2.39 -12.57 -11.42
C ILE A 99 2.89 -13.71 -10.53
N PRO A 100 2.02 -14.67 -10.18
CA PRO A 100 2.43 -15.87 -9.46
C PRO A 100 3.29 -16.76 -10.37
N ASP A 101 4.21 -17.51 -9.78
CA ASP A 101 4.92 -18.59 -10.42
C ASP A 101 4.09 -19.90 -10.40
N GLU A 102 4.67 -20.99 -10.90
CA GLU A 102 4.01 -22.30 -10.95
C GLU A 102 3.64 -22.86 -9.56
N GLU A 103 4.32 -22.38 -8.50
CA GLU A 103 4.04 -22.76 -7.12
C GLU A 103 3.06 -21.78 -6.43
N GLY A 104 2.57 -20.76 -7.13
CA GLY A 104 1.72 -19.71 -6.59
C GLY A 104 2.49 -18.67 -5.77
N LYS A 105 3.82 -18.69 -5.81
CA LYS A 105 4.66 -17.68 -5.14
C LYS A 105 4.89 -16.49 -6.05
N TYR A 106 5.09 -15.32 -5.48
CA TYR A 106 5.39 -14.10 -6.22
C TYR A 106 6.44 -13.26 -5.49
N ASN A 107 7.34 -12.66 -6.26
CA ASN A 107 8.48 -11.91 -5.75
C ASN A 107 8.36 -10.40 -6.02
N GLU A 108 7.43 -10.00 -6.87
CA GLU A 108 7.25 -8.63 -7.28
C GLU A 108 5.77 -8.27 -7.24
N VAL A 109 5.45 -7.16 -6.56
CA VAL A 109 4.10 -6.61 -6.48
C VAL A 109 4.14 -5.16 -6.95
N PHE A 110 3.22 -4.78 -7.80
CA PHE A 110 3.09 -3.44 -8.36
C PHE A 110 1.76 -2.84 -7.93
N ILE A 111 1.77 -1.62 -7.45
CA ILE A 111 0.55 -0.91 -7.08
C ILE A 111 0.17 0.13 -8.12
N TYR A 112 -1.12 0.18 -8.39
CA TYR A 112 -1.74 1.13 -9.30
C TYR A 112 -2.84 1.90 -8.58
N GLN A 113 -3.01 3.15 -8.97
CA GLN A 113 -4.14 3.96 -8.57
C GLN A 113 -4.60 4.78 -9.77
N ASN A 114 -5.90 4.81 -10.05
CA ASN A 114 -6.46 5.51 -11.22
C ASN A 114 -5.75 5.12 -12.53
N ASP A 115 -5.48 3.83 -12.72
CA ASP A 115 -4.80 3.28 -13.89
C ASP A 115 -3.33 3.69 -14.06
N MET A 116 -2.75 4.44 -13.13
CA MET A 116 -1.35 4.82 -13.15
C MET A 116 -0.53 3.96 -12.21
N LEU A 117 0.65 3.55 -12.66
CA LEU A 117 1.64 2.87 -11.82
C LEU A 117 2.13 3.84 -10.74
N VAL A 118 1.90 3.49 -9.49
CA VAL A 118 2.32 4.28 -8.34
C VAL A 118 3.70 3.84 -7.86
N ASP A 119 3.86 2.52 -7.61
CA ASP A 119 5.12 1.99 -7.06
C ASP A 119 5.27 0.49 -7.34
N LYS A 120 6.51 0.01 -7.19
CA LYS A 120 6.88 -1.40 -7.06
C LYS A 120 7.18 -1.67 -5.59
N LEU A 121 6.42 -2.53 -4.96
CA LEU A 121 6.55 -2.82 -3.54
C LEU A 121 7.79 -3.67 -3.23
N GLU A 122 8.31 -3.52 -2.01
CA GLU A 122 9.42 -4.29 -1.48
C GLU A 122 8.94 -5.32 -0.46
N ASN A 123 9.44 -6.54 -0.57
CA ASN A 123 9.27 -7.55 0.47
C ASN A 123 10.43 -7.42 1.47
N LEU A 124 10.13 -7.02 2.70
CA LEU A 124 11.13 -6.93 3.77
C LEU A 124 11.24 -8.22 4.61
N GLY A 125 10.44 -9.23 4.27
CA GLY A 125 10.33 -10.46 5.03
C GLY A 125 9.39 -10.36 6.23
N THR A 126 9.07 -11.51 6.78
CA THR A 126 8.32 -11.68 8.03
C THR A 126 9.29 -12.07 9.14
N PHE A 127 8.96 -11.73 10.38
CA PHE A 127 9.76 -12.09 11.57
C PHE A 127 8.86 -12.70 12.63
N ASN A 128 9.44 -13.51 13.49
CA ASN A 128 8.72 -14.06 14.65
C ASN A 128 8.52 -12.97 15.70
N THR A 129 7.28 -12.79 16.15
CA THR A 129 6.91 -11.78 17.16
C THR A 129 7.16 -12.25 18.59
N ALA A 130 7.39 -13.54 18.83
CA ALA A 130 7.68 -14.09 20.14
C ALA A 130 9.14 -13.85 20.50
N ASP A 131 9.43 -12.94 21.41
CA ASP A 131 10.79 -12.53 21.78
C ASP A 131 11.70 -13.71 22.17
N ALA A 132 11.14 -14.75 22.79
CA ALA A 132 11.90 -15.93 23.22
C ALA A 132 12.37 -16.81 22.04
N GLU A 133 11.76 -16.69 20.89
CA GLU A 133 12.01 -17.50 19.69
C GLU A 133 12.65 -16.69 18.55
N GLN A 134 12.88 -15.40 18.75
CA GLN A 134 13.47 -14.53 17.74
C GLN A 134 14.93 -14.89 17.47
N THR A 135 15.22 -15.07 16.19
CA THR A 135 16.58 -15.18 15.68
C THR A 135 17.19 -13.80 15.47
N GLU A 136 18.51 -13.74 15.27
CA GLU A 136 19.19 -12.47 14.92
C GLU A 136 18.70 -11.93 13.55
N GLU A 137 18.30 -12.82 12.64
CA GLU A 137 17.70 -12.44 11.36
C GLU A 137 16.32 -11.79 11.56
N ASP A 138 15.47 -12.34 12.42
CA ASP A 138 14.18 -11.75 12.78
C ASP A 138 14.33 -10.35 13.37
N LYS A 139 15.29 -10.16 14.25
CA LYS A 139 15.60 -8.85 14.83
C LYS A 139 16.07 -7.86 13.76
N ALA A 140 16.88 -8.31 12.81
CA ALA A 140 17.33 -7.46 11.71
C ALA A 140 16.17 -7.04 10.79
N ILE A 141 15.27 -7.96 10.46
CA ILE A 141 14.04 -7.68 9.68
C ILE A 141 13.16 -6.69 10.45
N PHE A 142 12.90 -6.93 11.74
CA PHE A 142 12.12 -6.05 12.59
C PHE A 142 12.70 -4.62 12.61
N LEU A 143 14.00 -4.47 12.84
CA LEU A 143 14.68 -3.17 12.85
C LEU A 143 14.57 -2.46 11.49
N LYS A 144 14.67 -3.20 10.38
CA LYS A 144 14.52 -2.65 9.03
C LYS A 144 13.10 -2.12 8.80
N GLN A 145 12.08 -2.87 9.22
CA GLN A 145 10.69 -2.44 9.14
C GLN A 145 10.41 -1.21 10.02
N GLN A 146 10.93 -1.20 11.25
CA GLN A 146 10.79 -0.05 12.17
C GLN A 146 11.45 1.22 11.61
N LYS A 147 12.66 1.11 11.06
CA LYS A 147 13.33 2.24 10.39
C LYS A 147 12.50 2.77 9.23
N LYS A 148 11.88 1.88 8.44
CA LYS A 148 11.04 2.28 7.33
C LYS A 148 9.79 3.02 7.82
N ILE A 149 9.08 2.50 8.82
CA ILE A 149 7.94 3.19 9.45
C ILE A 149 8.35 4.58 9.98
N ALA A 150 9.50 4.66 10.65
CA ALA A 150 9.99 5.91 11.20
C ALA A 150 10.29 6.95 10.10
N SER A 151 10.87 6.54 8.97
CA SER A 151 11.14 7.43 7.83
C SER A 151 9.85 8.00 7.22
N PHE A 152 8.84 7.15 7.02
CA PHE A 152 7.53 7.60 6.53
C PHE A 152 6.83 8.54 7.52
N ARG A 153 6.89 8.22 8.81
CA ARG A 153 6.31 9.08 9.85
C ARG A 153 7.02 10.44 9.91
N LYS A 154 8.35 10.43 9.83
CA LYS A 154 9.13 11.66 9.77
C LYS A 154 8.74 12.51 8.56
N TYR A 155 8.70 11.90 7.38
CA TYR A 155 8.29 12.58 6.15
C TYR A 155 6.91 13.23 6.27
N LEU A 156 5.93 12.54 6.84
CA LEU A 156 4.58 13.10 7.05
C LEU A 156 4.58 14.26 8.02
N ASN A 157 5.35 14.17 9.11
CA ASN A 157 5.46 15.26 10.08
C ASN A 157 6.14 16.49 9.47
N ASP A 158 7.21 16.29 8.69
CA ASP A 158 7.96 17.37 8.05
C ASP A 158 7.13 18.08 6.96
N ASN A 159 6.21 17.35 6.32
CA ASN A 159 5.33 17.87 5.28
C ASN A 159 3.90 18.16 5.77
N SER A 160 3.59 17.93 7.05
CA SER A 160 2.33 18.37 7.61
C SER A 160 2.27 19.90 7.62
N ILE A 161 1.20 20.46 7.08
CA ILE A 161 0.94 21.89 7.22
C ILE A 161 0.87 22.17 8.71
N ALA A 162 1.85 22.93 9.23
CA ALA A 162 1.80 23.42 10.60
C ALA A 162 0.44 24.11 10.78
N ASP A 163 -0.24 23.77 11.86
CA ASP A 163 -1.54 24.35 12.23
C ASP A 163 -1.49 25.85 11.94
N VAL A 164 -2.26 26.30 10.95
CA VAL A 164 -2.42 27.72 10.71
C VAL A 164 -3.14 28.23 11.94
N GLY A 165 -2.38 28.78 12.87
CA GLY A 165 -2.93 29.38 14.05
C GLY A 165 -3.99 30.37 13.60
N VAL A 166 -5.25 30.07 13.89
CA VAL A 166 -6.33 31.01 13.64
C VAL A 166 -6.02 32.25 14.49
N ILE A 167 -5.49 33.28 13.86
CA ILE A 167 -5.36 34.58 14.47
C ILE A 167 -6.80 35.03 14.71
N ARG A 168 -7.32 34.74 15.89
CA ARG A 168 -8.54 35.39 16.37
C ARG A 168 -8.12 36.84 16.64
N GLU A 169 -8.47 37.73 15.75
CA GLU A 169 -8.49 39.15 16.07
C GLU A 169 -9.36 39.26 17.31
N LYS A 170 -8.75 39.66 18.43
CA LYS A 170 -9.52 40.09 19.58
C LYS A 170 -10.26 41.34 19.12
N GLU A 171 -11.57 41.20 18.89
CA GLU A 171 -12.43 42.34 18.81
C GLU A 171 -12.26 43.10 20.14
N THR A 172 -11.51 44.16 20.10
CA THR A 172 -11.47 45.13 21.21
C THR A 172 -12.80 45.86 21.16
N TYR A 173 -13.75 45.38 21.95
CA TYR A 173 -14.92 46.18 22.27
C TYR A 173 -14.39 47.39 23.00
N ILE A 174 -14.50 48.55 22.37
CA ILE A 174 -14.36 49.83 23.02
C ILE A 174 -15.64 49.95 23.87
N GLU A 175 -15.51 49.71 25.17
CA GLU A 175 -16.53 50.05 26.13
C GLU A 175 -16.62 51.56 26.14
N ASP A 176 -17.58 52.12 25.42
CA ASP A 176 -18.02 53.48 25.68
C ASP A 176 -18.69 53.52 27.06
N GLU A 177 -17.93 53.99 28.02
CA GLU A 177 -18.46 54.40 29.32
C GLU A 177 -19.48 55.54 29.10
N GLN A 178 -20.75 55.18 29.06
CA GLN A 178 -21.81 56.13 29.38
C GLN A 178 -22.72 55.57 30.44
N GLU A 179 -22.65 56.22 31.59
CA GLU A 179 -23.53 56.13 32.72
C GLU A 179 -24.98 55.78 32.37
N LEU A 180 -25.49 54.76 33.00
CA LEU A 180 -26.90 54.72 33.47
C LEU A 180 -26.96 53.91 34.76
N ALA A 181 -26.86 54.64 35.85
CA ALA A 181 -27.28 54.16 37.15
C ALA A 181 -28.83 53.98 37.11
N ALA A 182 -29.29 52.80 37.42
CA ALA A 182 -30.52 52.57 38.17
C ALA A 182 -30.82 51.07 38.33
N ASP A 183 -30.94 50.68 39.58
CA ASP A 183 -31.80 49.64 40.12
C ASP A 183 -31.83 48.24 39.43
N VAL A 184 -31.03 47.29 39.94
CA VAL A 184 -31.46 45.90 39.95
C VAL A 184 -31.06 45.27 41.31
N GLN A 185 -32.06 44.74 41.96
CA GLN A 185 -32.01 43.98 43.21
C GLN A 185 -31.22 42.67 43.01
N PRO A 186 -30.57 42.11 44.02
CA PRO A 186 -29.86 40.85 43.91
C PRO A 186 -30.81 39.69 43.83
N LEU A 187 -30.70 38.87 42.76
CA LEU A 187 -31.33 37.57 42.64
C LEU A 187 -30.48 36.51 43.36
N GLU A 188 -31.16 35.72 44.16
CA GLU A 188 -30.62 34.63 44.99
C GLU A 188 -29.86 33.59 44.16
N GLU A 189 -28.74 33.13 44.66
CA GLU A 189 -27.94 32.03 44.15
C GLU A 189 -28.71 30.71 44.32
N GLU A 190 -29.19 30.10 43.24
CA GLU A 190 -29.59 28.69 43.22
C GLU A 190 -28.38 27.81 43.07
N GLU A 191 -28.10 26.99 44.10
CA GLU A 191 -27.11 25.92 44.09
C GLU A 191 -27.41 24.89 42.97
N ILE A 192 -26.55 24.85 41.95
CA ILE A 192 -26.57 23.75 40.95
C ILE A 192 -25.86 22.55 41.57
N THR A 193 -26.63 21.60 42.07
CA THR A 193 -26.15 20.28 42.47
C THR A 193 -25.59 19.51 41.25
N THR A 194 -24.31 19.31 41.27
CA THR A 194 -23.59 18.41 40.33
C THR A 194 -24.02 16.97 40.55
N THR A 195 -24.82 16.42 39.63
CA THR A 195 -25.13 14.99 39.60
C THR A 195 -24.14 14.22 38.70
N ALA A 196 -23.42 13.31 39.39
CA ALA A 196 -22.97 12.00 38.94
C ALA A 196 -22.24 11.88 37.59
N VAL A 197 -20.92 11.80 37.72
CA VAL A 197 -20.05 11.10 36.76
C VAL A 197 -20.41 9.61 36.80
N THR A 198 -20.96 9.09 35.73
CA THR A 198 -21.21 7.66 35.57
C THR A 198 -19.89 6.96 35.28
N ASP A 199 -19.45 6.17 36.25
CA ASP A 199 -18.26 5.31 36.18
C ASP A 199 -18.53 4.11 35.27
N TYR A 200 -17.96 4.09 34.07
CA TYR A 200 -18.07 2.99 33.10
C TYR A 200 -17.19 1.78 33.38
N SER A 201 -16.49 1.73 34.49
CA SER A 201 -15.58 0.64 34.83
C SER A 201 -16.29 -0.64 35.32
N LYS A 202 -17.61 -0.66 35.51
CA LYS A 202 -18.36 -1.79 36.06
C LYS A 202 -19.22 -2.57 35.07
N LEU A 203 -19.18 -2.24 33.78
CA LEU A 203 -20.00 -2.89 32.75
C LEU A 203 -19.29 -4.00 31.94
N ALA A 204 -18.08 -4.40 32.32
CA ALA A 204 -17.30 -5.37 31.55
C ALA A 204 -17.12 -6.75 32.24
N LEU A 205 -17.91 -7.10 33.24
CA LEU A 205 -17.75 -8.37 33.96
C LEU A 205 -19.09 -9.01 34.39
N SER A 206 -20.03 -9.13 33.47
CA SER A 206 -21.13 -10.07 33.63
C SER A 206 -21.64 -10.51 32.27
N ASP A 207 -21.01 -11.52 31.69
CA ASP A 207 -21.61 -12.53 30.80
C ASP A 207 -20.48 -13.35 30.18
N PHE A 208 -20.04 -14.33 30.99
CA PHE A 208 -19.60 -15.67 30.55
C PHE A 208 -19.72 -16.62 31.70
#